data_fa1cae9fd8b2a80c2993ff8f993c25a2
#
_entry.id   fa1cae9fd8b2a80c2993ff8f993c25a2
#
_cell.length_a   1.000
_cell.length_b   1.000
_cell.length_c   1.000
_cell.angle_alpha   90.00
_cell.angle_beta   90.00
_cell.angle_gamma   90.00
#
_symmetry.space_group_name_H-M   'P 1'
#
loop_
_entity.id
_entity.type
_entity.pdbx_description
1 polymer ?
#
loop_
_entity_poly.entity_id
_entity_poly.type
_entity_poly.pdbx_seq_one_letter_code
_entity_poly.pdbx_strand_id
1 'polypeptide(L)'
;MDLTVINCGEERCAPGHSYGPAVRKGYLFHYIISGSGGFFAGGRRHALHAGQGFLIYPGQVTTYTADAEHPWHYVWLGFRGEEAAALIAATGITEAAPYFTTRSGAAVTACIRQIYRDIAGLSNSAAGALAAAGGVLRFIALISPADARPVSAAVTYYEKAMWYIRAHLENGVTVEQVADFVGLSRSQLFRACKEAAGQSPNAVIAHARASMARGMLSNSALTLTQIALSCGYASAAHFCTAFRRDCGLTPTEYRRGRQEAADPGRRV
;
A
#
# COMPACT_ATOMS: atom_id res chain seq x y z
N MET A 1 -5.39 4.52 21.42
CA MET A 1 -5.53 4.50 19.94
C MET A 1 -4.22 4.99 19.35
N ASP A 2 -3.50 4.11 18.69
CA ASP A 2 -2.27 4.45 17.98
C ASP A 2 -2.60 4.72 16.49
N LEU A 3 -2.85 5.99 16.19
CA LEU A 3 -3.15 6.46 14.84
C LEU A 3 -2.48 7.82 14.64
N THR A 4 -1.48 7.86 13.75
CA THR A 4 -0.68 9.05 13.51
C THR A 4 -0.74 9.45 12.04
N VAL A 5 -1.09 10.69 11.74
CA VAL A 5 -0.96 11.28 10.41
C VAL A 5 0.52 11.54 10.12
N ILE A 6 1.00 11.05 8.97
CA ILE A 6 2.39 11.24 8.51
C ILE A 6 2.50 12.50 7.68
N ASN A 7 1.59 12.67 6.73
CA ASN A 7 1.50 13.82 5.84
C ASN A 7 0.10 13.90 5.20
N CYS A 8 -0.26 15.08 4.78
CA CYS A 8 -1.43 15.30 3.93
C CYS A 8 -1.19 16.57 3.10
N GLY A 9 -1.94 16.73 2.04
CA GLY A 9 -1.80 17.92 1.19
C GLY A 9 -2.66 17.85 -0.05
N GLU A 10 -2.37 18.77 -0.97
CA GLU A 10 -3.07 18.96 -2.23
C GLU A 10 -2.09 19.40 -3.31
N GLU A 11 -2.23 18.88 -4.54
CA GLU A 11 -1.37 19.24 -5.66
C GLU A 11 -2.13 19.23 -6.97
N ARG A 12 -1.89 20.27 -7.78
CA ARG A 12 -2.23 20.32 -9.20
C ARG A 12 -0.98 19.92 -9.98
N CYS A 13 -0.98 18.69 -10.49
CA CYS A 13 0.18 18.17 -11.19
C CYS A 13 0.40 18.81 -12.55
N ALA A 14 1.65 18.95 -12.93
CA ALA A 14 2.02 19.25 -14.31
C ALA A 14 1.73 18.03 -15.23
N PRO A 15 1.56 18.24 -16.54
CA PRO A 15 1.45 17.16 -17.51
C PRO A 15 2.57 16.13 -17.37
N GLY A 16 2.22 14.85 -17.27
CA GLY A 16 3.17 13.76 -17.13
C GLY A 16 3.94 13.72 -15.79
N HIS A 17 3.60 14.58 -14.82
CA HIS A 17 4.23 14.53 -13.48
C HIS A 17 4.15 13.13 -12.90
N SER A 18 5.29 12.59 -12.49
CA SER A 18 5.40 11.21 -11.99
C SER A 18 6.10 11.17 -10.63
N TYR A 19 5.58 10.35 -9.75
CA TYR A 19 6.18 10.06 -8.47
C TYR A 19 6.41 8.56 -8.31
N GLY A 20 7.63 8.21 -7.95
CA GLY A 20 8.06 6.82 -7.80
C GLY A 20 9.08 6.41 -8.89
N PRO A 21 9.56 5.16 -8.83
CA PRO A 21 9.19 4.10 -7.88
C PRO A 21 9.57 4.46 -6.44
N ALA A 22 8.63 4.26 -5.51
CA ALA A 22 8.86 4.58 -4.11
C ALA A 22 8.16 3.57 -3.19
N VAL A 23 8.70 3.42 -1.97
CA VAL A 23 8.11 2.62 -0.88
C VAL A 23 7.68 3.56 0.23
N ARG A 24 6.49 3.33 0.79
CA ARG A 24 5.94 4.10 1.90
C ARG A 24 5.98 3.29 3.19
N LYS A 25 6.19 3.97 4.33
CA LYS A 25 6.18 3.36 5.67
C LYS A 25 4.79 3.33 6.33
N GLY A 26 3.81 3.96 5.71
CA GLY A 26 2.42 4.03 6.16
C GLY A 26 1.45 3.89 4.99
N TYR A 27 0.18 3.85 5.29
CA TYR A 27 -0.88 3.93 4.30
C TYR A 27 -0.94 5.33 3.72
N LEU A 28 -1.11 5.46 2.39
CA LEU A 28 -1.20 6.74 1.72
C LEU A 28 -2.37 6.71 0.71
N PHE A 29 -3.40 7.47 1.02
CA PHE A 29 -4.54 7.69 0.13
C PHE A 29 -4.31 8.89 -0.76
N HIS A 30 -4.75 8.77 -2.01
CA HIS A 30 -4.97 9.89 -2.93
C HIS A 30 -6.43 9.89 -3.36
N TYR A 31 -7.03 11.08 -3.46
CA TYR A 31 -8.34 11.29 -4.05
C TYR A 31 -8.24 12.31 -5.17
N ILE A 32 -8.73 11.95 -6.37
CA ILE A 32 -8.60 12.74 -7.60
C ILE A 32 -9.82 13.68 -7.69
N ILE A 33 -9.56 14.98 -7.58
CA ILE A 33 -10.57 16.04 -7.66
C ILE A 33 -10.95 16.30 -9.12
N SER A 34 -9.95 16.36 -10.02
CA SER A 34 -10.14 16.55 -11.45
C SER A 34 -8.98 15.92 -12.23
N GLY A 35 -9.15 15.73 -13.54
CA GLY A 35 -8.15 15.12 -14.41
C GLY A 35 -8.06 13.61 -14.26
N SER A 36 -6.96 13.04 -14.75
CA SER A 36 -6.72 11.60 -14.82
C SER A 36 -5.24 11.25 -14.69
N GLY A 37 -4.93 9.95 -14.56
CA GLY A 37 -3.57 9.44 -14.52
C GLY A 37 -3.51 7.94 -14.37
N GLY A 38 -2.30 7.43 -14.21
CA GLY A 38 -2.02 6.01 -14.02
C GLY A 38 -1.40 5.74 -12.66
N PHE A 39 -1.95 4.78 -11.92
CA PHE A 39 -1.38 4.24 -10.70
C PHE A 39 -0.86 2.82 -10.95
N PHE A 40 0.41 2.58 -10.67
CA PHE A 40 1.08 1.31 -10.85
C PHE A 40 1.41 0.69 -9.50
N ALA A 41 0.83 -0.48 -9.22
CA ALA A 41 1.02 -1.24 -8.00
C ALA A 41 0.89 -2.74 -8.27
N GLY A 42 1.64 -3.57 -7.55
CA GLY A 42 1.56 -5.04 -7.67
C GLY A 42 1.81 -5.57 -9.09
N GLY A 43 2.56 -4.85 -9.91
CA GLY A 43 2.83 -5.20 -11.31
C GLY A 43 1.72 -4.83 -12.29
N ARG A 44 0.66 -4.12 -11.87
CA ARG A 44 -0.49 -3.71 -12.68
C ARG A 44 -0.61 -2.19 -12.74
N ARG A 45 -1.07 -1.69 -13.89
CA ARG A 45 -1.43 -0.28 -14.08
C ARG A 45 -2.95 -0.13 -13.94
N HIS A 46 -3.37 0.81 -13.09
CA HIS A 46 -4.75 1.22 -12.92
C HIS A 46 -4.91 2.63 -13.50
N ALA A 47 -5.73 2.78 -14.54
CA ALA A 47 -6.11 4.10 -15.06
C ALA A 47 -7.21 4.67 -14.15
N LEU A 48 -7.01 5.88 -13.63
CA LEU A 48 -7.88 6.50 -12.65
C LEU A 48 -8.21 7.94 -13.09
N HIS A 49 -9.38 8.42 -12.67
CA HIS A 49 -9.90 9.73 -13.04
C HIS A 49 -10.63 10.42 -11.87
N ALA A 50 -11.08 11.63 -12.08
CA ALA A 50 -11.87 12.41 -11.12
C ALA A 50 -13.01 11.59 -10.49
N GLY A 51 -13.19 11.75 -9.17
CA GLY A 51 -14.16 10.99 -8.37
C GLY A 51 -13.66 9.66 -7.84
N GLN A 52 -12.47 9.25 -8.25
CA GLN A 52 -11.79 8.05 -7.77
C GLN A 52 -10.62 8.40 -6.85
N GLY A 53 -10.22 7.43 -6.06
CA GLY A 53 -8.98 7.50 -5.29
C GLY A 53 -8.25 6.18 -5.29
N PHE A 54 -7.02 6.19 -4.81
CA PHE A 54 -6.20 4.99 -4.67
C PHE A 54 -5.48 4.95 -3.33
N LEU A 55 -5.16 3.74 -2.90
CA LEU A 55 -4.45 3.44 -1.67
C LEU A 55 -3.10 2.82 -1.98
N ILE A 56 -2.06 3.37 -1.41
CA ILE A 56 -0.71 2.80 -1.34
C ILE A 56 -0.55 2.12 0.02
N TYR A 57 -0.24 0.83 0.00
CA TYR A 57 0.02 0.04 1.20
C TYR A 57 1.47 0.19 1.67
N PRO A 58 1.74 0.09 2.98
CA PRO A 58 3.10 0.10 3.51
C PRO A 58 3.97 -1.00 2.87
N GLY A 59 5.23 -0.70 2.58
CA GLY A 59 6.16 -1.66 1.99
C GLY A 59 5.93 -1.99 0.51
N GLN A 60 4.90 -1.43 -0.13
CA GLN A 60 4.61 -1.64 -1.54
C GLN A 60 5.40 -0.67 -2.42
N VAL A 61 6.08 -1.19 -3.45
CA VAL A 61 6.70 -0.34 -4.49
C VAL A 61 5.62 0.12 -5.45
N THR A 62 5.45 1.43 -5.56
CA THR A 62 4.42 2.03 -6.41
C THR A 62 4.97 3.20 -7.22
N THR A 63 4.34 3.44 -8.36
CA THR A 63 4.54 4.64 -9.18
C THR A 63 3.17 5.18 -9.58
N TYR A 64 3.01 6.50 -9.61
CA TYR A 64 1.82 7.12 -10.16
C TYR A 64 2.19 8.32 -11.02
N THR A 65 1.49 8.48 -12.14
CA THR A 65 1.81 9.46 -13.18
C THR A 65 0.56 10.18 -13.65
N ALA A 66 0.58 11.51 -13.64
CA ALA A 66 -0.48 12.34 -14.19
C ALA A 66 -0.57 12.16 -15.71
N ASP A 67 -1.77 12.26 -16.24
CA ASP A 67 -2.00 12.27 -17.68
C ASP A 67 -1.29 13.47 -18.35
N ALA A 68 -0.88 13.31 -19.60
CA ALA A 68 -0.14 14.35 -20.33
C ALA A 68 -1.05 15.47 -20.85
N GLU A 69 -2.32 15.19 -21.12
CA GLU A 69 -3.29 16.15 -21.65
C GLU A 69 -4.22 16.67 -20.56
N HIS A 70 -4.64 15.76 -19.64
CA HIS A 70 -5.57 16.03 -18.56
C HIS A 70 -4.97 15.66 -17.20
N PRO A 71 -3.88 16.32 -16.78
CA PRO A 71 -3.19 15.97 -15.53
C PRO A 71 -4.11 16.11 -14.32
N TRP A 72 -3.99 15.18 -13.38
CA TRP A 72 -4.83 15.20 -12.20
C TRP A 72 -4.47 16.31 -11.21
N HIS A 73 -5.51 16.77 -10.53
CA HIS A 73 -5.48 17.51 -9.31
C HIS A 73 -5.96 16.59 -8.20
N TYR A 74 -5.17 16.34 -7.18
CA TYR A 74 -5.51 15.42 -6.10
C TYR A 74 -5.23 16.01 -4.71
N VAL A 75 -5.87 15.45 -3.71
CA VAL A 75 -5.50 15.56 -2.30
C VAL A 75 -4.99 14.22 -1.83
N TRP A 76 -4.10 14.23 -0.81
CA TRP A 76 -3.60 12.99 -0.21
C TRP A 76 -3.64 13.04 1.30
N LEU A 77 -3.69 11.84 1.91
CA LEU A 77 -3.64 11.61 3.35
C LEU A 77 -2.80 10.38 3.65
N GLY A 78 -1.67 10.57 4.32
CA GLY A 78 -0.80 9.51 4.80
C GLY A 78 -0.92 9.32 6.31
N PHE A 79 -1.12 8.10 6.77
CA PHE A 79 -1.18 7.78 8.19
C PHE A 79 -0.64 6.38 8.49
N ARG A 80 -0.37 6.12 9.77
CA ARG A 80 0.08 4.83 10.30
C ARG A 80 -0.45 4.61 11.70
N GLY A 81 -0.32 3.40 12.21
CA GLY A 81 -0.70 3.02 13.57
C GLY A 81 -1.23 1.58 13.61
N GLU A 82 -1.37 1.04 14.80
CA GLU A 82 -1.86 -0.35 14.98
C GLU A 82 -3.30 -0.51 14.50
N GLU A 83 -4.15 0.50 14.70
CA GLU A 83 -5.55 0.48 14.25
C GLU A 83 -5.71 0.74 12.75
N ALA A 84 -4.68 1.25 12.06
CA ALA A 84 -4.76 1.61 10.65
C ALA A 84 -5.20 0.44 9.77
N ALA A 85 -4.69 -0.77 10.03
CA ALA A 85 -5.04 -1.97 9.27
C ALA A 85 -6.54 -2.32 9.36
N ALA A 86 -7.13 -2.23 10.57
CA ALA A 86 -8.55 -2.47 10.78
C ALA A 86 -9.43 -1.42 10.10
N LEU A 87 -8.98 -0.16 10.10
CA LEU A 87 -9.66 0.94 9.41
C LEU A 87 -9.66 0.73 7.89
N ILE A 88 -8.52 0.29 7.32
CA ILE A 88 -8.44 -0.05 5.89
C ILE A 88 -9.39 -1.20 5.54
N ALA A 89 -9.43 -2.26 6.37
CA ALA A 89 -10.32 -3.39 6.14
C ALA A 89 -11.81 -2.96 6.07
N ALA A 90 -12.20 -1.96 6.88
CA ALA A 90 -13.56 -1.42 6.87
C ALA A 90 -13.94 -0.71 5.55
N THR A 91 -12.95 -0.24 4.77
CA THR A 91 -13.21 0.41 3.47
C THR A 91 -13.55 -0.59 2.35
N GLY A 92 -13.22 -1.86 2.52
CA GLY A 92 -13.29 -2.89 1.47
C GLY A 92 -12.23 -2.76 0.38
N ILE A 93 -11.31 -1.77 0.48
CA ILE A 93 -10.18 -1.62 -0.46
C ILE A 93 -9.17 -2.73 -0.16
N THR A 94 -8.64 -3.35 -1.22
CA THR A 94 -7.66 -4.44 -1.10
C THR A 94 -6.45 -4.18 -1.99
N GLU A 95 -5.34 -4.89 -1.76
CA GLU A 95 -4.17 -4.78 -2.63
C GLU A 95 -4.44 -5.22 -4.07
N ALA A 96 -5.37 -6.14 -4.28
CA ALA A 96 -5.77 -6.58 -5.61
C ALA A 96 -6.62 -5.52 -6.35
N ALA A 97 -7.37 -4.71 -5.58
CA ALA A 97 -8.18 -3.59 -6.05
C ALA A 97 -7.88 -2.35 -5.17
N PRO A 98 -6.69 -1.71 -5.35
CA PRO A 98 -6.21 -0.65 -4.46
C PRO A 98 -6.79 0.72 -4.83
N TYR A 99 -8.04 0.79 -5.21
CA TYR A 99 -8.73 2.02 -5.60
C TYR A 99 -10.18 2.01 -5.10
N PHE A 100 -10.76 3.19 -5.02
CA PHE A 100 -12.15 3.38 -4.61
C PHE A 100 -12.82 4.47 -5.43
N THR A 101 -14.14 4.48 -5.42
CA THR A 101 -14.97 5.55 -5.97
C THR A 101 -15.87 6.08 -4.87
N THR A 102 -16.04 7.39 -4.78
CA THR A 102 -16.96 7.98 -3.80
C THR A 102 -17.84 9.04 -4.43
N ARG A 103 -19.11 9.08 -3.98
CA ARG A 103 -20.04 10.17 -4.28
C ARG A 103 -19.85 11.38 -3.37
N SER A 104 -19.06 11.23 -2.29
CA SER A 104 -18.81 12.24 -1.28
C SER A 104 -17.50 13.02 -1.50
N GLY A 105 -17.07 13.19 -2.76
CA GLY A 105 -15.76 13.76 -3.10
C GLY A 105 -15.50 15.14 -2.51
N ALA A 106 -16.52 16.02 -2.49
CA ALA A 106 -16.41 17.34 -1.85
C ALA A 106 -16.14 17.21 -0.32
N ALA A 107 -16.82 16.28 0.35
CA ALA A 107 -16.62 16.02 1.77
C ALA A 107 -15.25 15.38 2.06
N VAL A 108 -14.78 14.47 1.19
CA VAL A 108 -13.44 13.89 1.27
C VAL A 108 -12.36 14.97 1.15
N THR A 109 -12.48 15.84 0.16
CA THR A 109 -11.55 16.96 -0.06
C THR A 109 -11.54 17.91 1.14
N ALA A 110 -12.73 18.30 1.63
CA ALA A 110 -12.88 19.18 2.79
C ALA A 110 -12.29 18.55 4.06
N CYS A 111 -12.48 17.24 4.24
CA CYS A 111 -11.93 16.50 5.38
C CYS A 111 -10.39 16.51 5.37
N ILE A 112 -9.74 16.22 4.25
CA ILE A 112 -8.27 16.23 4.15
C ILE A 112 -7.72 17.64 4.34
N ARG A 113 -8.36 18.65 3.77
CA ARG A 113 -7.99 20.06 4.01
C ARG A 113 -8.14 20.49 5.48
N GLN A 114 -9.14 19.93 6.18
CA GLN A 114 -9.29 20.20 7.63
C GLN A 114 -8.16 19.54 8.42
N ILE A 115 -7.83 18.28 8.15
CA ILE A 115 -6.68 17.59 8.77
C ILE A 115 -5.39 18.40 8.59
N TYR A 116 -5.15 18.92 7.38
CA TYR A 116 -3.99 19.77 7.10
C TYR A 116 -3.96 21.02 8.00
N ARG A 117 -5.10 21.71 8.13
CA ARG A 117 -5.21 22.91 9.01
C ARG A 117 -5.01 22.58 10.48
N ASP A 118 -5.57 21.45 10.94
CA ASP A 118 -5.44 21.00 12.33
C ASP A 118 -3.98 20.70 12.68
N ILE A 119 -3.25 20.04 11.78
CA ILE A 119 -1.81 19.78 11.96
C ILE A 119 -1.00 21.08 11.93
N ALA A 120 -1.28 21.98 10.99
CA ALA A 120 -0.56 23.23 10.85
C ALA A 120 -0.83 24.20 12.02
N GLY A 121 -2.08 24.25 12.50
CA GLY A 121 -2.50 25.17 13.56
C GLY A 121 -2.22 24.68 14.98
N LEU A 122 -2.18 23.37 15.20
CA LEU A 122 -2.01 22.72 16.50
C LEU A 122 -0.74 21.88 16.57
N SER A 123 0.27 22.20 15.76
CA SER A 123 1.51 21.43 15.62
C SER A 123 2.15 21.14 16.99
N ASN A 124 2.59 19.89 17.17
CA ASN A 124 3.22 19.36 18.39
C ASN A 124 2.37 19.40 19.67
N SER A 125 1.05 19.52 19.56
CA SER A 125 0.14 19.42 20.71
C SER A 125 -0.63 18.11 20.72
N ALA A 126 -0.99 17.61 21.91
CA ALA A 126 -1.88 16.46 22.06
C ALA A 126 -3.25 16.69 21.38
N ALA A 127 -3.77 17.93 21.46
CA ALA A 127 -5.02 18.31 20.82
C ALA A 127 -4.93 18.19 19.29
N GLY A 128 -3.81 18.63 18.67
CA GLY A 128 -3.58 18.49 17.23
C GLY A 128 -3.50 17.02 16.79
N ALA A 129 -2.82 16.20 17.57
CA ALA A 129 -2.73 14.76 17.28
C ALA A 129 -4.13 14.09 17.35
N LEU A 130 -4.94 14.43 18.36
CA LEU A 130 -6.31 13.92 18.49
C LEU A 130 -7.23 14.41 17.37
N ALA A 131 -7.14 15.71 17.01
CA ALA A 131 -7.92 16.27 15.91
C ALA A 131 -7.58 15.59 14.58
N ALA A 132 -6.29 15.39 14.29
CA ALA A 132 -5.83 14.70 13.10
C ALA A 132 -6.29 13.23 13.06
N ALA A 133 -6.20 12.50 14.18
CA ALA A 133 -6.71 11.13 14.28
C ALA A 133 -8.23 11.06 14.06
N GLY A 134 -9.00 11.98 14.64
CA GLY A 134 -10.44 12.13 14.40
C GLY A 134 -10.75 12.41 12.93
N GLY A 135 -9.92 13.22 12.28
CA GLY A 135 -10.00 13.50 10.84
C GLY A 135 -9.79 12.23 10.00
N VAL A 136 -8.81 11.37 10.35
CA VAL A 136 -8.61 10.08 9.67
C VAL A 136 -9.83 9.19 9.81
N LEU A 137 -10.42 9.05 11.01
CA LEU A 137 -11.64 8.26 11.23
C LEU A 137 -12.79 8.78 10.37
N ARG A 138 -12.98 10.09 10.32
CA ARG A 138 -13.99 10.72 9.46
C ARG A 138 -13.73 10.45 7.99
N PHE A 139 -12.49 10.56 7.52
CA PHE A 139 -12.10 10.26 6.15
C PHE A 139 -12.45 8.81 5.78
N ILE A 140 -12.07 7.84 6.63
CA ILE A 140 -12.40 6.42 6.43
C ILE A 140 -13.91 6.20 6.32
N ALA A 141 -14.69 6.83 7.19
CA ALA A 141 -16.16 6.75 7.14
C ALA A 141 -16.74 7.30 5.81
N LEU A 142 -16.14 8.36 5.26
CA LEU A 142 -16.59 8.97 3.99
C LEU A 142 -16.32 8.10 2.75
N ILE A 143 -15.32 7.23 2.81
CA ILE A 143 -14.95 6.34 1.69
C ILE A 143 -15.43 4.89 1.88
N SER A 144 -15.90 4.55 3.09
CA SER A 144 -16.47 3.22 3.37
C SER A 144 -17.85 3.08 2.74
N PRO A 145 -18.21 1.90 2.21
CA PRO A 145 -19.56 1.62 1.74
C PRO A 145 -20.59 1.82 2.86
N ALA A 146 -21.75 2.42 2.54
CA ALA A 146 -22.81 2.67 3.54
C ALA A 146 -23.41 1.39 4.14
N ASP A 147 -23.32 0.29 3.40
CA ASP A 147 -23.75 -1.06 3.75
C ASP A 147 -22.60 -1.99 4.15
N ALA A 148 -21.43 -1.40 4.47
CA ALA A 148 -20.28 -2.16 4.91
C ALA A 148 -20.65 -3.04 6.12
N ARG A 149 -20.53 -4.35 5.93
CA ARG A 149 -20.71 -5.31 7.04
C ARG A 149 -19.57 -5.14 8.05
N PRO A 150 -19.81 -5.45 9.32
CA PRO A 150 -18.73 -5.49 10.30
C PRO A 150 -17.60 -6.38 9.77
N VAL A 151 -16.38 -5.83 9.79
CA VAL A 151 -15.19 -6.57 9.36
C VAL A 151 -15.00 -7.75 10.32
N SER A 152 -14.84 -8.97 9.80
CA SER A 152 -14.61 -10.13 10.66
C SER A 152 -13.31 -9.97 11.44
N ALA A 153 -13.26 -10.53 12.64
CA ALA A 153 -12.04 -10.52 13.45
C ALA A 153 -10.85 -11.14 12.70
N ALA A 154 -11.10 -12.15 11.86
CA ALA A 154 -10.07 -12.79 11.03
C ALA A 154 -9.46 -11.80 10.02
N VAL A 155 -10.27 -10.99 9.34
CA VAL A 155 -9.80 -9.96 8.43
C VAL A 155 -9.00 -8.89 9.17
N THR A 156 -9.47 -8.45 10.35
CA THR A 156 -8.74 -7.48 11.17
C THR A 156 -7.37 -8.01 11.59
N TYR A 157 -7.29 -9.27 12.05
CA TYR A 157 -6.01 -9.89 12.41
C TYR A 157 -5.10 -10.09 11.19
N TYR A 158 -5.65 -10.47 10.04
CA TYR A 158 -4.90 -10.61 8.80
C TYR A 158 -4.27 -9.27 8.35
N GLU A 159 -5.03 -8.19 8.37
CA GLU A 159 -4.53 -6.86 8.00
C GLU A 159 -3.44 -6.35 8.96
N LYS A 160 -3.60 -6.58 10.29
CA LYS A 160 -2.56 -6.30 11.27
C LYS A 160 -1.30 -7.12 11.00
N ALA A 161 -1.45 -8.42 10.70
CA ALA A 161 -0.34 -9.29 10.33
C ALA A 161 0.36 -8.81 9.06
N MET A 162 -0.38 -8.41 8.03
CA MET A 162 0.16 -7.87 6.78
C MET A 162 0.94 -6.58 7.00
N TRP A 163 0.43 -5.68 7.85
CA TRP A 163 1.14 -4.45 8.22
C TRP A 163 2.50 -4.79 8.87
N TYR A 164 2.51 -5.68 9.87
CA TYR A 164 3.74 -6.09 10.54
C TYR A 164 4.73 -6.77 9.60
N ILE A 165 4.26 -7.71 8.77
CA ILE A 165 5.08 -8.40 7.79
C ILE A 165 5.78 -7.40 6.87
N ARG A 166 5.06 -6.44 6.30
CA ARG A 166 5.63 -5.44 5.38
C ARG A 166 6.65 -4.53 6.04
N ALA A 167 6.37 -4.12 7.29
CA ALA A 167 7.27 -3.26 8.05
C ALA A 167 8.59 -3.93 8.41
N HIS A 168 8.64 -5.28 8.45
CA HIS A 168 9.79 -6.04 8.94
C HIS A 168 10.35 -7.05 7.93
N LEU A 169 9.95 -7.00 6.66
CA LEU A 169 10.39 -7.96 5.63
C LEU A 169 11.91 -8.08 5.54
N GLU A 170 12.61 -6.96 5.54
CA GLU A 170 14.08 -6.90 5.46
C GLU A 170 14.78 -7.61 6.62
N ASN A 171 14.13 -7.70 7.79
CA ASN A 171 14.68 -8.32 9.00
C ASN A 171 14.43 -9.84 9.06
N GLY A 172 13.85 -10.43 8.01
CA GLY A 172 13.61 -11.88 7.97
C GLY A 172 12.46 -12.32 8.87
N VAL A 173 11.32 -11.60 8.83
CA VAL A 173 10.11 -11.85 9.64
C VAL A 173 9.70 -13.33 9.65
N THR A 174 9.32 -13.84 10.84
CA THR A 174 8.82 -15.21 11.08
C THR A 174 7.36 -15.24 11.48
N VAL A 175 6.73 -16.42 11.35
CA VAL A 175 5.31 -16.64 11.75
C VAL A 175 5.11 -16.40 13.24
N GLU A 176 6.10 -16.76 14.08
CA GLU A 176 6.09 -16.53 15.51
C GLU A 176 6.00 -15.04 15.83
N GLN A 177 6.89 -14.25 15.25
CA GLN A 177 6.90 -12.79 15.45
C GLN A 177 5.59 -12.14 15.01
N VAL A 178 5.01 -12.60 13.89
CA VAL A 178 3.70 -12.10 13.42
C VAL A 178 2.60 -12.48 14.41
N ALA A 179 2.59 -13.72 14.90
CA ALA A 179 1.58 -14.20 15.85
C ALA A 179 1.64 -13.41 17.18
N ASP A 180 2.84 -13.22 17.71
CA ASP A 180 3.08 -12.44 18.93
C ASP A 180 2.62 -10.98 18.76
N PHE A 181 2.95 -10.35 17.64
CA PHE A 181 2.53 -8.97 17.35
C PHE A 181 1.00 -8.82 17.33
N VAL A 182 0.28 -9.74 16.69
CA VAL A 182 -1.20 -9.65 16.62
C VAL A 182 -1.90 -10.18 17.87
N GLY A 183 -1.16 -10.70 18.84
CA GLY A 183 -1.71 -11.25 20.10
C GLY A 183 -2.43 -12.59 19.90
N LEU A 184 -1.99 -13.42 18.94
CA LEU A 184 -2.59 -14.71 18.63
C LEU A 184 -1.57 -15.85 18.79
N SER A 185 -2.08 -17.06 19.09
CA SER A 185 -1.28 -18.27 18.91
C SER A 185 -1.05 -18.53 17.39
N ARG A 186 0.00 -19.30 17.04
CA ARG A 186 0.28 -19.71 15.65
C ARG A 186 -0.93 -20.38 14.99
N SER A 187 -1.67 -21.20 15.72
CA SER A 187 -2.87 -21.88 15.21
C SER A 187 -4.02 -20.91 14.94
N GLN A 188 -4.18 -19.89 15.79
CA GLN A 188 -5.18 -18.84 15.58
C GLN A 188 -4.82 -17.95 14.40
N LEU A 189 -3.53 -17.54 14.28
CA LEU A 189 -3.05 -16.80 13.12
C LEU A 189 -3.25 -17.60 11.83
N PHE A 190 -2.97 -18.91 11.84
CA PHE A 190 -3.21 -19.76 10.67
C PHE A 190 -4.69 -19.74 10.25
N ARG A 191 -5.62 -19.88 11.22
CA ARG A 191 -7.07 -19.82 10.93
C ARG A 191 -7.48 -18.46 10.38
N ALA A 192 -7.01 -17.37 10.99
CA ALA A 192 -7.29 -16.01 10.53
C ALA A 192 -6.80 -15.77 9.10
N CYS A 193 -5.55 -16.16 8.76
CA CYS A 193 -5.01 -16.05 7.40
C CYS A 193 -5.78 -16.92 6.40
N LYS A 194 -6.19 -18.12 6.80
CA LYS A 194 -6.99 -19.01 5.93
C LYS A 194 -8.39 -18.46 5.68
N GLU A 195 -9.06 -17.92 6.69
CA GLU A 195 -10.39 -17.32 6.57
C GLU A 195 -10.35 -16.04 5.73
N ALA A 196 -9.38 -15.14 6.01
CA ALA A 196 -9.31 -13.82 5.35
C ALA A 196 -8.76 -13.87 3.93
N ALA A 197 -7.76 -14.73 3.65
CA ALA A 197 -7.02 -14.72 2.40
C ALA A 197 -6.85 -16.11 1.73
N GLY A 198 -7.41 -17.16 2.31
CA GLY A 198 -7.26 -18.53 1.79
C GLY A 198 -5.84 -19.11 1.89
N GLN A 199 -4.91 -18.41 2.54
CA GLN A 199 -3.48 -18.74 2.56
C GLN A 199 -2.98 -19.06 3.97
N SER A 200 -1.86 -19.80 4.07
CA SER A 200 -1.16 -19.98 5.33
C SER A 200 -0.27 -18.75 5.65
N PRO A 201 0.08 -18.49 6.93
CA PRO A 201 0.96 -17.37 7.29
C PRO A 201 2.30 -17.40 6.56
N ASN A 202 2.90 -18.58 6.37
CA ASN A 202 4.13 -18.72 5.59
C ASN A 202 3.94 -18.32 4.11
N ALA A 203 2.81 -18.67 3.51
CA ALA A 203 2.49 -18.28 2.14
C ALA A 203 2.26 -16.76 2.04
N VAL A 204 1.62 -16.16 3.02
CA VAL A 204 1.42 -14.70 3.12
C VAL A 204 2.78 -13.98 3.18
N ILE A 205 3.70 -14.43 4.03
CA ILE A 205 5.05 -13.84 4.12
C ILE A 205 5.81 -14.02 2.80
N ALA A 206 5.76 -15.21 2.19
CA ALA A 206 6.42 -15.49 0.91
C ALA A 206 5.86 -14.60 -0.21
N HIS A 207 4.54 -14.43 -0.28
CA HIS A 207 3.89 -13.55 -1.25
C HIS A 207 4.27 -12.07 -1.05
N ALA A 208 4.32 -11.59 0.19
CA ALA A 208 4.75 -10.22 0.50
C ALA A 208 6.20 -9.97 0.05
N ARG A 209 7.12 -10.92 0.31
CA ARG A 209 8.51 -10.86 -0.18
C ARG A 209 8.60 -10.84 -1.70
N ALA A 210 7.85 -11.70 -2.38
CA ALA A 210 7.82 -11.75 -3.84
C ALA A 210 7.22 -10.47 -4.44
N SER A 211 6.21 -9.89 -3.83
CA SER A 211 5.60 -8.61 -4.24
C SER A 211 6.61 -7.46 -4.16
N MET A 212 7.34 -7.35 -3.05
CA MET A 212 8.41 -6.37 -2.87
C MET A 212 9.52 -6.54 -3.90
N ALA A 213 9.96 -7.80 -4.12
CA ALA A 213 10.99 -8.12 -5.10
C ALA A 213 10.56 -7.75 -6.53
N ARG A 214 9.31 -8.02 -6.93
CA ARG A 214 8.77 -7.60 -8.24
C ARG A 214 8.89 -6.10 -8.47
N GLY A 215 8.55 -5.31 -7.46
CA GLY A 215 8.69 -3.86 -7.52
C GLY A 215 10.14 -3.42 -7.71
N MET A 216 11.07 -3.99 -6.94
CA MET A 216 12.51 -3.67 -7.05
C MET A 216 13.10 -4.11 -8.39
N LEU A 217 12.75 -5.30 -8.88
CA LEU A 217 13.20 -5.81 -10.18
C LEU A 217 12.76 -4.95 -11.35
N SER A 218 11.55 -4.37 -11.27
CA SER A 218 10.99 -3.54 -12.33
C SER A 218 11.57 -2.13 -12.37
N ASN A 219 12.02 -1.60 -11.23
CA ASN A 219 12.23 -0.16 -11.04
C ASN A 219 13.60 0.20 -10.46
N SER A 220 14.55 -0.74 -10.39
CA SER A 220 15.87 -0.44 -9.84
C SER A 220 17.00 -1.16 -10.56
N ALA A 221 18.20 -0.55 -10.49
CA ALA A 221 19.46 -1.16 -10.94
C ALA A 221 20.10 -2.07 -9.89
N LEU A 222 19.40 -2.39 -8.78
CA LEU A 222 19.91 -3.22 -7.70
C LEU A 222 20.27 -4.62 -8.20
N THR A 223 21.35 -5.17 -7.67
CA THR A 223 21.74 -6.55 -7.91
C THR A 223 20.74 -7.53 -7.28
N LEU A 224 20.70 -8.77 -7.78
CA LEU A 224 19.84 -9.81 -7.20
C LEU A 224 20.16 -10.08 -5.72
N THR A 225 21.45 -9.95 -5.33
CA THR A 225 21.86 -10.09 -3.93
C THR A 225 21.30 -8.97 -3.07
N GLN A 226 21.37 -7.73 -3.52
CA GLN A 226 20.78 -6.60 -2.80
C GLN A 226 19.27 -6.74 -2.65
N ILE A 227 18.57 -7.11 -3.73
CA ILE A 227 17.12 -7.36 -3.68
C ILE A 227 16.78 -8.50 -2.72
N ALA A 228 17.53 -9.61 -2.76
CA ALA A 228 17.33 -10.73 -1.85
C ALA A 228 17.41 -10.30 -0.38
N LEU A 229 18.45 -9.56 -0.01
CA LEU A 229 18.64 -9.05 1.34
C LEU A 229 17.52 -8.08 1.75
N SER A 230 17.18 -7.13 0.89
CA SER A 230 16.07 -6.18 1.13
C SER A 230 14.71 -6.86 1.31
N CYS A 231 14.53 -8.04 0.72
CA CYS A 231 13.31 -8.85 0.87
C CYS A 231 13.39 -9.87 2.03
N GLY A 232 14.44 -9.82 2.85
CA GLY A 232 14.62 -10.69 4.02
C GLY A 232 15.01 -12.14 3.69
N TYR A 233 15.70 -12.38 2.56
CA TYR A 233 16.30 -13.67 2.25
C TYR A 233 17.76 -13.70 2.66
N ALA A 234 18.19 -14.82 3.23
CA ALA A 234 19.58 -15.01 3.65
C ALA A 234 20.58 -15.10 2.49
N SER A 235 20.12 -15.42 1.27
CA SER A 235 20.96 -15.53 0.07
C SER A 235 20.18 -15.31 -1.22
N ALA A 236 20.89 -14.89 -2.28
CA ALA A 236 20.34 -14.76 -3.61
C ALA A 236 19.84 -16.09 -4.18
N ALA A 237 20.48 -17.21 -3.86
CA ALA A 237 20.05 -18.53 -4.31
C ALA A 237 18.68 -18.92 -3.74
N HIS A 238 18.50 -18.73 -2.43
CA HIS A 238 17.21 -18.96 -1.78
C HIS A 238 16.12 -18.03 -2.34
N PHE A 239 16.45 -16.76 -2.53
CA PHE A 239 15.56 -15.78 -3.18
C PHE A 239 15.12 -16.24 -4.57
N CYS A 240 16.05 -16.62 -5.46
CA CYS A 240 15.73 -17.03 -6.83
C CYS A 240 14.79 -18.24 -6.86
N THR A 241 15.01 -19.21 -5.99
CA THR A 241 14.15 -20.40 -5.88
C THR A 241 12.75 -20.04 -5.39
N ALA A 242 12.65 -19.23 -4.34
CA ALA A 242 11.39 -18.80 -3.76
C ALA A 242 10.59 -17.91 -4.73
N PHE A 243 11.27 -16.96 -5.39
CA PHE A 243 10.65 -16.05 -6.37
C PHE A 243 10.10 -16.82 -7.58
N ARG A 244 10.87 -17.77 -8.13
CA ARG A 244 10.39 -18.62 -9.24
C ARG A 244 9.17 -19.44 -8.86
N ARG A 245 9.12 -19.98 -7.63
CA ARG A 245 7.97 -20.71 -7.12
C ARG A 245 6.71 -19.85 -7.03
N ASP A 246 6.84 -18.56 -6.63
CA ASP A 246 5.72 -17.62 -6.49
C ASP A 246 5.30 -17.02 -7.84
N CYS A 247 6.26 -16.66 -8.70
CA CYS A 247 6.03 -15.87 -9.92
C CYS A 247 6.05 -16.70 -11.22
N GLY A 248 6.50 -17.95 -11.18
CA GLY A 248 6.69 -18.81 -12.36
C GLY A 248 7.93 -18.48 -13.21
N LEU A 249 8.56 -17.32 -12.99
CA LEU A 249 9.74 -16.83 -13.71
C LEU A 249 10.91 -16.64 -12.75
N THR A 250 12.14 -16.76 -13.24
CA THR A 250 13.31 -16.34 -12.47
C THR A 250 13.34 -14.81 -12.33
N PRO A 251 14.00 -14.26 -11.28
CA PRO A 251 14.15 -12.82 -11.13
C PRO A 251 14.77 -12.12 -12.36
N THR A 252 15.73 -12.78 -13.02
CA THR A 252 16.40 -12.26 -14.23
C THR A 252 15.44 -12.20 -15.42
N GLU A 253 14.67 -13.26 -15.65
CA GLU A 253 13.65 -13.30 -16.70
C GLU A 253 12.57 -12.25 -16.47
N TYR A 254 12.11 -12.12 -15.23
CA TYR A 254 11.13 -11.10 -14.83
C TYR A 254 11.63 -9.68 -15.12
N ARG A 255 12.88 -9.36 -14.71
CA ARG A 255 13.50 -8.04 -14.96
C ARG A 255 13.60 -7.76 -16.46
N ARG A 256 14.11 -8.71 -17.24
CA ARG A 256 14.25 -8.57 -18.70
C ARG A 256 12.91 -8.28 -19.38
N GLY A 257 11.88 -9.05 -19.08
CA GLY A 257 10.56 -8.87 -19.68
C GLY A 257 9.93 -7.51 -19.32
N ARG A 258 10.27 -6.94 -18.15
CA ARG A 258 9.81 -5.60 -17.77
C ARG A 258 10.58 -4.48 -18.47
N GLN A 259 11.87 -4.64 -18.69
CA GLN A 259 12.69 -3.67 -19.44
C GLN A 259 12.28 -3.64 -20.92
N GLU A 260 12.02 -4.79 -21.52
CA GLU A 260 11.52 -4.92 -22.91
C GLU A 260 10.13 -4.28 -23.08
N ALA A 261 9.27 -4.39 -22.08
CA ALA A 261 7.95 -3.76 -22.08
C ALA A 261 7.99 -2.24 -21.87
N ALA A 262 9.02 -1.73 -21.21
CA ALA A 262 9.20 -0.29 -20.96
C ALA A 262 9.90 0.45 -22.11
N ASP A 263 10.64 -0.27 -22.98
CA ASP A 263 11.34 0.29 -24.15
C ASP A 263 11.00 -0.53 -25.43
N PRO A 264 9.81 -0.34 -26.00
CA PRO A 264 9.36 -1.09 -27.19
C PRO A 264 10.18 -0.78 -28.48
N GLY A 265 11.06 0.24 -28.43
CA GLY A 265 11.89 0.66 -29.57
C GLY A 265 13.24 -0.04 -29.70
N ARG A 266 13.62 -0.93 -28.80
CA ARG A 266 14.93 -1.60 -28.77
C ARG A 266 14.90 -3.03 -29.37
N ARG A 267 14.03 -3.28 -30.33
CA ARG A 267 14.12 -4.49 -31.16
C ARG A 267 15.05 -4.19 -32.33
N VAL A 268 16.26 -4.70 -32.24
CA VAL A 268 17.16 -4.89 -33.39
C VAL A 268 16.99 -6.32 -33.87
#